data_3fd8d50a8adb967d3450d88b2d9f7c48
#
_entry.id   3fd8d50a8adb967d3450d88b2d9f7c48
#
_cell.length_a   1.000
_cell.length_b   1.000
_cell.length_c   1.000
_cell.angle_alpha   90.00
_cell.angle_beta   90.00
_cell.angle_gamma   90.00
#
_symmetry.space_group_name_H-M   'P 1'
#
loop_
_entity.id
_entity.type
_entity.pdbx_description
1 polymer ?
#
loop_
_entity_poly.entity_id
_entity_poly.type
_entity_poly.pdbx_seq_one_letter_code
_entity_poly.pdbx_strand_id
1 'polypeptide(L)'
;MTTIPEMIHARFAIDTARGTGITASETIECVLSRRAVRRYKDEEVQEGLVDVLLACAQSAPTKSNLQQYSIIIVRDPIVKSKLQELCPKTDWLASSPVFLVFCADMRRNQRISEFRGYEHANNNLDTFLNATVDAAL
;
A
#
# COMPACT_ATOMS: atom_id res chain seq x y z
N MET A 1 -24.12 -16.65 6.95
CA MET A 1 -23.46 -15.36 6.65
C MET A 1 -23.07 -14.73 7.98
N THR A 2 -21.84 -14.30 8.12
CA THR A 2 -21.36 -13.60 9.33
C THR A 2 -21.96 -12.20 9.35
N THR A 3 -22.53 -11.79 10.46
CA THR A 3 -23.16 -10.47 10.62
C THR A 3 -22.11 -9.39 10.87
N ILE A 4 -22.44 -8.12 10.61
CA ILE A 4 -21.53 -6.99 10.89
C ILE A 4 -21.13 -6.95 12.38
N PRO A 5 -22.02 -7.13 13.37
CA PRO A 5 -21.60 -7.22 14.77
C PRO A 5 -20.57 -8.33 15.04
N GLU A 6 -20.75 -9.52 14.46
CA GLU A 6 -19.78 -10.62 14.59
C GLU A 6 -18.42 -10.28 13.95
N MET A 7 -18.41 -9.62 12.81
CA MET A 7 -17.17 -9.14 12.17
C MET A 7 -16.44 -8.10 13.03
N ILE A 8 -17.19 -7.18 13.63
CA ILE A 8 -16.64 -6.16 14.55
C ILE A 8 -16.07 -6.86 15.79
N HIS A 9 -16.79 -7.81 16.37
CA HIS A 9 -16.30 -8.59 17.49
C HIS A 9 -15.01 -9.35 17.13
N ALA A 10 -14.98 -10.04 16.00
CA ALA A 10 -13.82 -10.77 15.52
C ALA A 10 -12.61 -9.86 15.24
N ARG A 11 -12.84 -8.60 14.91
CA ARG A 11 -11.77 -7.62 14.62
C ARG A 11 -11.24 -6.95 15.88
N PHE A 12 -12.11 -6.55 16.79
CA PHE A 12 -11.82 -5.64 17.90
C PHE A 12 -12.07 -6.23 19.28
N ALA A 13 -12.61 -7.45 19.37
CA ALA A 13 -13.06 -8.09 20.61
C ALA A 13 -14.07 -7.24 21.41
N ILE A 14 -14.95 -6.53 20.70
CA ILE A 14 -15.98 -5.66 21.28
C ILE A 14 -17.34 -6.21 20.93
N ASP A 15 -18.18 -6.46 21.94
CA ASP A 15 -19.57 -6.78 21.75
C ASP A 15 -20.36 -5.51 21.43
N THR A 16 -21.10 -5.54 20.33
CA THR A 16 -21.85 -4.38 19.86
C THR A 16 -23.08 -4.81 19.08
N ALA A 17 -24.14 -4.02 19.17
CA ALA A 17 -25.30 -4.12 18.30
C ALA A 17 -25.20 -3.25 17.03
N ARG A 18 -24.08 -2.53 16.84
CA ARG A 18 -23.88 -1.68 15.65
C ARG A 18 -23.88 -2.51 14.39
N GLY A 19 -24.66 -2.09 13.41
CA GLY A 19 -24.80 -2.79 12.14
C GLY A 19 -25.78 -3.96 12.15
N THR A 20 -26.52 -4.19 13.24
CA THR A 20 -27.60 -5.18 13.27
C THR A 20 -28.64 -4.84 12.19
N GLY A 21 -29.02 -5.86 11.40
CA GLY A 21 -29.98 -5.71 10.31
C GLY A 21 -29.39 -5.10 9.02
N ILE A 22 -28.09 -4.74 9.01
CA ILE A 22 -27.41 -4.28 7.81
C ILE A 22 -26.71 -5.47 7.14
N THR A 23 -26.96 -5.67 5.86
CA THR A 23 -26.23 -6.66 5.05
C THR A 23 -24.84 -6.11 4.71
N ALA A 24 -23.80 -6.83 5.06
CA ALA A 24 -22.45 -6.44 4.68
C ALA A 24 -22.26 -6.53 3.15
N SER A 25 -21.69 -5.49 2.57
CA SER A 25 -21.17 -5.57 1.19
C SER A 25 -19.82 -6.28 1.19
N GLU A 26 -19.40 -6.80 0.03
CA GLU A 26 -18.08 -7.42 -0.14
C GLU A 26 -16.94 -6.49 0.31
N THR A 27 -17.08 -5.19 0.11
CA THR A 27 -16.11 -4.18 0.57
C THR A 27 -16.04 -4.13 2.10
N ILE A 28 -17.18 -4.14 2.79
CA ILE A 28 -17.22 -4.15 4.27
C ILE A 28 -16.59 -5.44 4.80
N GLU A 29 -16.92 -6.58 4.19
CA GLU A 29 -16.33 -7.88 4.53
C GLU A 29 -14.81 -7.86 4.37
N CYS A 30 -14.32 -7.38 3.23
CA CYS A 30 -12.89 -7.26 2.94
C CYS A 30 -12.18 -6.39 3.98
N VAL A 31 -12.70 -5.21 4.30
CA VAL A 31 -12.09 -4.28 5.26
C VAL A 31 -12.06 -4.86 6.67
N LEU A 32 -13.18 -5.42 7.15
CA LEU A 32 -13.28 -5.96 8.51
C LEU A 32 -12.53 -7.28 8.70
N SER A 33 -12.43 -8.11 7.65
CA SER A 33 -11.70 -9.38 7.70
C SER A 33 -10.18 -9.23 7.51
N ARG A 34 -9.71 -8.12 6.94
CA ARG A 34 -8.28 -7.92 6.66
C ARG A 34 -7.40 -8.13 7.89
N ARG A 35 -6.35 -8.91 7.72
CA ARG A 35 -5.32 -9.17 8.75
C ARG A 35 -3.93 -9.00 8.13
N ALA A 36 -2.94 -8.71 8.96
CA ALA A 36 -1.55 -8.78 8.55
C ALA A 36 -1.17 -10.25 8.33
N VAL A 37 -0.74 -10.58 7.13
CA VAL A 37 -0.24 -11.91 6.75
C VAL A 37 1.27 -11.84 6.67
N ARG A 38 1.96 -12.83 7.27
CA ARG A 38 3.42 -12.93 7.31
C ARG A 38 3.92 -14.33 6.93
N ARG A 39 3.03 -15.15 6.34
CA ARG A 39 3.35 -16.45 5.78
C ARG A 39 2.85 -16.47 4.35
N TYR A 40 3.73 -16.76 3.44
CA TYR A 40 3.45 -16.78 2.01
C TYR A 40 3.52 -18.20 1.50
N LYS A 41 2.81 -18.49 0.43
CA LYS A 41 2.96 -19.69 -0.34
C LYS A 41 4.24 -19.59 -1.17
N ASP A 42 4.87 -20.72 -1.45
CA ASP A 42 5.99 -20.81 -2.40
C ASP A 42 5.44 -20.92 -3.83
N GLU A 43 4.76 -19.87 -4.24
CA GLU A 43 4.11 -19.74 -5.55
C GLU A 43 4.48 -18.38 -6.14
N GLU A 44 4.83 -18.36 -7.41
CA GLU A 44 5.10 -17.09 -8.11
C GLU A 44 3.81 -16.28 -8.28
N VAL A 45 3.92 -14.97 -8.08
CA VAL A 45 2.85 -14.03 -8.42
C VAL A 45 2.90 -13.76 -9.91
N GLN A 46 1.80 -14.05 -10.60
CA GLN A 46 1.66 -13.79 -12.04
C GLN A 46 1.87 -12.31 -12.35
N GLU A 47 2.55 -12.01 -13.46
CA GLU A 47 2.85 -10.64 -13.90
C GLU A 47 1.57 -9.81 -14.05
N GLY A 48 0.56 -10.34 -14.71
CA GLY A 48 -0.72 -9.65 -14.88
C GLY A 48 -1.44 -9.33 -13.55
N LEU A 49 -1.23 -10.11 -12.48
CA LEU A 49 -1.77 -9.76 -11.16
C LEU A 49 -1.00 -8.59 -10.54
N VAL A 50 0.31 -8.51 -10.74
CA VAL A 50 1.10 -7.36 -10.27
C VAL A 50 0.65 -6.09 -10.97
N ASP A 51 0.40 -6.13 -12.28
CA ASP A 51 -0.12 -4.99 -13.05
C ASP A 51 -1.48 -4.51 -12.51
N VAL A 52 -2.38 -5.43 -12.18
CA VAL A 52 -3.67 -5.11 -11.55
C VAL A 52 -3.48 -4.47 -10.18
N LEU A 53 -2.56 -4.99 -9.36
CA LEU A 53 -2.26 -4.41 -8.05
C LEU A 53 -1.67 -2.99 -8.17
N LEU A 54 -0.80 -2.76 -9.15
CA LEU A 54 -0.26 -1.42 -9.44
C LEU A 54 -1.38 -0.46 -9.90
N ALA A 55 -2.30 -0.91 -10.76
CA ALA A 55 -3.45 -0.12 -11.17
C ALA A 55 -4.35 0.23 -9.97
N CYS A 56 -4.58 -0.71 -9.05
CA CYS A 56 -5.30 -0.44 -7.80
C CYS A 56 -4.59 0.62 -6.95
N ALA A 57 -3.27 0.49 -6.78
CA ALA A 57 -2.47 1.47 -6.03
C ALA A 57 -2.53 2.87 -6.69
N GLN A 58 -2.43 2.93 -8.02
CA GLN A 58 -2.55 4.19 -8.78
C GLN A 58 -3.95 4.82 -8.72
N SER A 59 -4.96 4.05 -8.35
CA SER A 59 -6.34 4.56 -8.17
C SER A 59 -6.55 5.28 -6.84
N ALA A 60 -5.59 5.20 -5.92
CA ALA A 60 -5.66 5.94 -4.67
C ALA A 60 -5.64 7.46 -4.92
N PRO A 61 -6.41 8.25 -4.14
CA PRO A 61 -6.39 9.70 -4.26
C PRO A 61 -5.03 10.27 -3.83
N THR A 62 -4.55 11.28 -4.55
CA THR A 62 -3.32 11.99 -4.20
C THR A 62 -3.56 13.49 -4.11
N LYS A 63 -2.73 14.19 -3.33
CA LYS A 63 -2.85 15.65 -3.19
C LYS A 63 -2.74 16.34 -4.54
N SER A 64 -3.81 17.05 -4.93
CA SER A 64 -3.89 17.78 -6.21
C SER A 64 -3.57 16.92 -7.45
N ASN A 65 -3.75 15.61 -7.34
CA ASN A 65 -3.37 14.62 -8.36
C ASN A 65 -1.89 14.70 -8.78
N LEU A 66 -1.01 15.08 -7.86
CA LEU A 66 0.44 15.19 -8.12
C LEU A 66 1.15 13.84 -8.16
N GLN A 67 0.52 12.79 -7.58
CA GLN A 67 1.04 11.42 -7.58
C GLN A 67 2.52 11.34 -7.15
N GLN A 68 2.82 11.92 -5.99
CA GLN A 68 4.17 12.10 -5.48
C GLN A 68 4.73 10.82 -4.85
N TYR A 69 4.58 9.71 -5.52
CA TYR A 69 5.09 8.40 -5.10
C TYR A 69 5.69 7.62 -6.26
N SER A 70 6.54 6.68 -5.94
CA SER A 70 7.06 5.68 -6.87
C SER A 70 6.95 4.30 -6.23
N ILE A 71 6.67 3.26 -7.03
CA ILE A 71 6.57 1.88 -6.55
C ILE A 71 7.70 1.09 -7.21
N ILE A 72 8.53 0.45 -6.38
CA ILE A 72 9.61 -0.42 -6.85
C ILE A 72 9.18 -1.87 -6.63
N ILE A 73 9.15 -2.65 -7.71
CA ILE A 73 8.86 -4.08 -7.67
C ILE A 73 10.16 -4.83 -7.43
N VAL A 74 10.25 -5.53 -6.30
CA VAL A 74 11.43 -6.29 -5.92
C VAL A 74 11.11 -7.79 -6.00
N ARG A 75 11.73 -8.48 -6.95
CA ARG A 75 11.62 -9.93 -7.15
C ARG A 75 12.95 -10.65 -6.88
N ASP A 76 14.07 -9.95 -7.10
CA ASP A 76 15.40 -10.51 -6.92
C ASP A 76 15.62 -10.96 -5.47
N PRO A 77 15.92 -12.26 -5.23
CA PRO A 77 16.11 -12.79 -3.88
C PRO A 77 17.31 -12.16 -3.16
N ILE A 78 18.37 -11.74 -3.88
CA ILE A 78 19.53 -11.09 -3.29
C ILE A 78 19.13 -9.70 -2.76
N VAL A 79 18.34 -8.96 -3.53
CA VAL A 79 17.84 -7.65 -3.11
C VAL A 79 16.86 -7.79 -1.94
N LYS A 80 15.96 -8.78 -1.97
CA LYS A 80 15.04 -9.06 -0.85
C LYS A 80 15.78 -9.40 0.44
N SER A 81 16.83 -10.21 0.36
CA SER A 81 17.66 -10.52 1.53
C SER A 81 18.34 -9.28 2.12
N LYS A 82 18.88 -8.41 1.27
CA LYS A 82 19.45 -7.13 1.73
C LYS A 82 18.42 -6.21 2.38
N LEU A 83 17.21 -6.16 1.84
CA LEU A 83 16.11 -5.39 2.44
C LEU A 83 15.71 -5.97 3.80
N GLN A 84 15.69 -7.30 3.95
CA GLN A 84 15.42 -7.95 5.22
C GLN A 84 16.48 -7.62 6.27
N GLU A 85 17.76 -7.57 5.92
CA GLU A 85 18.85 -7.16 6.83
C GLU A 85 18.65 -5.74 7.37
N LEU A 86 18.11 -4.83 6.54
CA LEU A 86 17.79 -3.45 6.93
C LEU A 86 16.54 -3.34 7.80
N CYS A 87 15.67 -4.36 7.77
CA CYS A 87 14.40 -4.40 8.48
C CYS A 87 14.41 -5.52 9.54
N PRO A 88 15.03 -5.33 10.71
CA PRO A 88 15.10 -6.38 11.74
C PRO A 88 13.69 -6.83 12.18
N LYS A 89 13.52 -8.12 12.46
CA LYS A 89 12.26 -8.77 12.84
C LYS A 89 11.25 -8.94 11.68
N THR A 90 11.73 -8.93 10.44
CA THR A 90 10.90 -9.18 9.24
C THR A 90 11.38 -10.41 8.46
N ASP A 91 11.63 -11.52 9.17
CA ASP A 91 12.17 -12.77 8.59
C ASP A 91 11.31 -13.31 7.43
N TRP A 92 10.05 -12.92 7.38
CA TRP A 92 9.10 -13.24 6.33
C TRP A 92 9.33 -12.45 5.01
N LEU A 93 10.11 -11.37 5.02
CA LEU A 93 10.28 -10.49 3.86
C LEU A 93 10.97 -11.22 2.70
N ALA A 94 12.09 -11.89 2.97
CA ALA A 94 12.83 -12.61 1.94
C ALA A 94 12.03 -13.78 1.32
N SER A 95 11.10 -14.38 2.09
CA SER A 95 10.23 -15.46 1.61
C SER A 95 9.02 -15.00 0.81
N SER A 96 8.76 -13.67 0.75
CA SER A 96 7.65 -13.15 -0.07
C SER A 96 7.95 -13.35 -1.56
N PRO A 97 6.99 -13.82 -2.39
CA PRO A 97 7.24 -14.03 -3.82
C PRO A 97 7.52 -12.72 -4.56
N VAL A 98 6.88 -11.63 -4.15
CA VAL A 98 7.13 -10.28 -4.65
C VAL A 98 7.09 -9.29 -3.48
N PHE A 99 7.94 -8.27 -3.51
CA PHE A 99 7.93 -7.21 -2.52
C PHE A 99 7.79 -5.86 -3.22
N LEU A 100 6.87 -5.04 -2.75
CA LEU A 100 6.62 -3.70 -3.30
C LEU A 100 7.12 -2.66 -2.30
N VAL A 101 8.02 -1.78 -2.77
CA VAL A 101 8.50 -0.64 -1.98
C VAL A 101 7.80 0.62 -2.46
N PHE A 102 6.98 1.20 -1.61
CA PHE A 102 6.34 2.49 -1.85
C PHE A 102 7.27 3.61 -1.35
N CYS A 103 7.65 4.47 -2.27
CA CYS A 103 8.57 5.57 -2.00
C CYS A 103 7.85 6.91 -2.14
N ALA A 104 7.99 7.80 -1.17
CA ALA A 104 7.65 9.22 -1.36
C ALA A 104 8.61 9.81 -2.40
N ASP A 105 8.09 10.31 -3.54
CA ASP A 105 8.88 10.76 -4.68
C ASP A 105 8.52 12.19 -5.10
N MET A 106 9.18 13.14 -4.48
CA MET A 106 9.05 14.56 -4.82
C MET A 106 9.83 14.93 -6.08
N ARG A 107 10.89 14.17 -6.40
CA ARG A 107 11.83 14.50 -7.51
C ARG A 107 11.17 14.37 -8.87
N ARG A 108 10.17 13.48 -9.02
CA ARG A 108 9.48 13.29 -10.29
C ARG A 108 8.81 14.58 -10.76
N ASN A 109 8.07 15.25 -9.89
CA ASN A 109 7.41 16.51 -10.24
C ASN A 109 8.40 17.65 -10.48
N GLN A 110 9.47 17.71 -9.69
CA GLN A 110 10.57 18.63 -9.94
C GLN A 110 11.17 18.43 -11.36
N ARG A 111 11.51 17.19 -11.72
CA ARG A 111 12.03 16.86 -13.05
C ARG A 111 11.06 17.19 -14.18
N ILE A 112 9.76 16.96 -13.98
CA ILE A 112 8.74 17.33 -14.97
C ILE A 112 8.70 18.84 -15.17
N SER A 113 8.78 19.64 -14.10
CA SER A 113 8.85 21.10 -14.17
C SER A 113 10.10 21.56 -14.91
N GLU A 114 11.28 21.06 -14.54
CA GLU A 114 12.55 21.35 -15.19
C GLU A 114 12.52 21.00 -16.69
N PHE A 115 12.01 19.82 -17.04
CA PHE A 115 11.88 19.37 -18.43
C PHE A 115 10.95 20.27 -19.26
N ARG A 116 9.93 20.86 -18.62
CA ARG A 116 9.01 21.81 -19.27
C ARG A 116 9.47 23.25 -19.20
N GLY A 117 10.63 23.54 -18.63
CA GLY A 117 11.17 24.90 -18.49
C GLY A 117 10.48 25.76 -17.43
N TYR A 118 9.80 25.13 -16.45
CA TYR A 118 9.18 25.82 -15.33
C TYR A 118 10.02 25.67 -14.06
N GLU A 119 10.04 26.71 -13.26
CA GLU A 119 10.59 26.64 -11.90
C GLU A 119 9.66 25.78 -11.00
N HIS A 120 10.25 24.85 -10.26
CA HIS A 120 9.52 24.07 -9.29
C HIS A 120 9.42 24.81 -7.96
N ALA A 121 8.31 25.52 -7.74
CA ALA A 121 8.12 26.39 -6.59
C ALA A 121 7.89 25.63 -5.26
N ASN A 122 7.42 24.39 -5.30
CA ASN A 122 7.02 23.62 -4.10
C ASN A 122 8.15 22.68 -3.66
N ASN A 123 9.19 23.18 -3.02
CA ASN A 123 10.26 22.40 -2.41
C ASN A 123 10.33 22.71 -0.91
N ASN A 124 9.33 22.28 -0.17
CA ASN A 124 9.14 22.61 1.25
C ASN A 124 8.59 21.41 2.04
N LEU A 125 8.39 21.56 3.33
CA LEU A 125 7.88 20.54 4.22
C LEU A 125 6.48 20.03 3.80
N ASP A 126 5.62 20.88 3.26
CA ASP A 126 4.28 20.50 2.79
C ASP A 126 4.39 19.44 1.66
N THR A 127 5.31 19.63 0.72
CA THR A 127 5.58 18.66 -0.35
C THR A 127 6.07 17.33 0.21
N PHE A 128 6.94 17.35 1.22
CA PHE A 128 7.41 16.14 1.89
C PHE A 128 6.26 15.40 2.58
N LEU A 129 5.40 16.11 3.32
CA LEU A 129 4.23 15.52 3.98
C LEU A 129 3.25 14.94 2.96
N ASN A 130 2.95 15.68 1.89
CA ASN A 130 2.05 15.22 0.83
C ASN A 130 2.60 13.95 0.15
N ALA A 131 3.87 13.93 -0.21
CA ALA A 131 4.49 12.76 -0.82
C ALA A 131 4.48 11.54 0.13
N THR A 132 4.66 11.76 1.42
CA THR A 132 4.59 10.69 2.43
C THR A 132 3.16 10.13 2.53
N VAL A 133 2.15 10.99 2.53
CA VAL A 133 0.73 10.59 2.54
C VAL A 133 0.36 9.87 1.25
N ASP A 134 0.74 10.41 0.10
CA ASP A 134 0.49 9.80 -1.21
C ASP A 134 1.09 8.38 -1.31
N ALA A 135 2.29 8.17 -0.73
CA ALA A 135 2.92 6.85 -0.70
C ALA A 135 2.30 5.88 0.31
N ALA A 136 1.56 6.38 1.31
CA ALA A 136 0.91 5.57 2.34
C ALA A 136 -0.51 5.14 1.97
N LEU A 137 -1.18 5.87 1.08
CA LEU A 137 -2.54 5.58 0.59
C LEU A 137 -2.54 4.50 -0.48
#